data_32e89ec3dc9d20c33ef8a95ab661407e
#
_entry.id   32e89ec3dc9d20c33ef8a95ab661407e
#
_cell.length_a   1.000
_cell.length_b   1.000
_cell.length_c   1.000
_cell.angle_alpha   90.00
_cell.angle_beta   90.00
_cell.angle_gamma   90.00
#
_symmetry.space_group_name_H-M   'P 1'
#
loop_
_entity.id
_entity.type
_entity.pdbx_description
1 polymer ?
#
loop_
_entity_poly.entity_id
_entity_poly.type
_entity_poly.pdbx_seq_one_letter_code
_entity_poly.pdbx_strand_id
1 'polypeptide(L)'
;EIASTHILKFEKNENIHLVLNEYFCMKLAKLCGLNTAEVGIKKFDTQNVLFVKRFDRELLINEDGAFKVLKKHIIDGCQILDLDVSMKYEKVYADFRGEANFKNLFESSKLSTNKILNKLNILRWTLFNLCINNYDAHAKNVSFFVNKKGLEVSPFYDLVNIAMYPNIQNEFAMAFGDEFVANKIGAFD
;
A
#
# COMPACT_ATOMS: atom_id res chain seq x y z
N GLU A 1 -27.89 -0.92 4.52
CA GLU A 1 -26.56 -1.59 4.40
C GLU A 1 -25.54 -0.83 5.22
N ILE A 2 -24.93 -1.46 6.24
CA ILE A 2 -23.90 -0.84 7.07
C ILE A 2 -22.57 -0.99 6.35
N ALA A 3 -21.95 0.13 5.94
CA ALA A 3 -20.62 0.12 5.33
C ALA A 3 -19.55 0.26 6.42
N SER A 4 -18.51 -0.61 6.38
CA SER A 4 -17.40 -0.53 7.31
C SER A 4 -16.55 0.71 7.07
N THR A 5 -16.15 1.39 8.15
CA THR A 5 -15.27 2.57 8.12
C THR A 5 -13.81 2.23 8.48
N HIS A 6 -13.59 1.03 9.02
CA HIS A 6 -12.28 0.54 9.44
C HIS A 6 -12.03 -0.89 8.96
N ILE A 7 -10.76 -1.22 8.79
CA ILE A 7 -10.26 -2.59 8.61
C ILE A 7 -9.61 -2.98 9.94
N LEU A 8 -9.92 -4.18 10.41
CA LEU A 8 -9.31 -4.76 11.61
C LEU A 8 -8.38 -5.89 11.18
N LYS A 9 -7.12 -5.82 11.61
CA LYS A 9 -6.13 -6.87 11.37
C LYS A 9 -5.74 -7.49 12.70
N PHE A 10 -5.78 -8.82 12.76
CA PHE A 10 -5.47 -9.61 13.93
C PHE A 10 -4.13 -10.32 13.76
N GLU A 11 -3.45 -10.60 14.88
CA GLU A 11 -2.25 -11.43 14.85
C GLU A 11 -2.57 -12.83 14.31
N LYS A 12 -1.68 -13.35 13.49
CA LYS A 12 -1.70 -14.73 13.05
C LYS A 12 -0.60 -15.50 13.77
N ASN A 13 -0.87 -16.74 14.16
CA ASN A 13 0.08 -17.56 14.91
C ASN A 13 1.41 -17.81 14.16
N GLU A 14 1.39 -17.72 12.84
CA GLU A 14 2.56 -17.95 11.97
C GLU A 14 3.51 -16.75 11.89
N ASN A 15 2.98 -15.53 12.06
CA ASN A 15 3.73 -14.28 11.92
C ASN A 15 3.57 -13.44 13.19
N ILE A 16 4.33 -13.79 14.22
CA ILE A 16 4.29 -13.13 15.52
C ILE A 16 4.65 -11.64 15.36
N HIS A 17 3.85 -10.76 15.95
CA HIS A 17 4.00 -9.31 15.92
C HIS A 17 3.76 -8.62 14.56
N LEU A 18 3.09 -9.25 13.60
CA LEU A 18 2.78 -8.63 12.31
C LEU A 18 1.98 -7.33 12.47
N VAL A 19 1.00 -7.31 13.37
CA VAL A 19 0.17 -6.14 13.71
C VAL A 19 1.02 -4.98 14.24
N LEU A 20 1.99 -5.26 15.11
CA LEU A 20 2.90 -4.25 15.66
C LEU A 20 3.88 -3.74 14.60
N ASN A 21 4.40 -4.62 13.77
CA ASN A 21 5.29 -4.30 12.67
C ASN A 21 4.60 -3.34 11.68
N GLU A 22 3.41 -3.68 11.21
CA GLU A 22 2.65 -2.81 10.30
C GLU A 22 2.35 -1.46 10.97
N TYR A 23 1.89 -1.46 12.22
CA TYR A 23 1.65 -0.22 12.94
C TYR A 23 2.91 0.67 13.02
N PHE A 24 4.05 0.09 13.37
CA PHE A 24 5.33 0.82 13.45
C PHE A 24 5.72 1.39 12.10
N CYS A 25 5.73 0.57 11.04
CA CYS A 25 6.08 1.00 9.68
C CYS A 25 5.14 2.11 9.17
N MET A 26 3.84 2.00 9.41
CA MET A 26 2.86 3.03 9.04
C MET A 26 3.10 4.36 9.78
N LYS A 27 3.45 4.31 11.08
CA LYS A 27 3.79 5.51 11.86
C LYS A 27 5.11 6.12 11.38
N LEU A 28 6.12 5.28 11.11
CA LEU A 28 7.41 5.72 10.57
C LEU A 28 7.23 6.39 9.20
N ALA A 29 6.45 5.79 8.30
CA ALA A 29 6.13 6.37 6.99
C ALA A 29 5.53 7.77 7.11
N LYS A 30 4.59 7.96 8.03
CA LYS A 30 4.00 9.27 8.30
C LYS A 30 5.04 10.29 8.80
N LEU A 31 5.96 9.88 9.68
CA LEU A 31 7.07 10.73 10.14
C LEU A 31 8.04 11.09 9.00
N CYS A 32 8.25 10.18 8.04
CA CYS A 32 9.03 10.42 6.83
C CYS A 32 8.28 11.27 5.77
N GLY A 33 7.08 11.75 6.07
CA GLY A 33 6.31 12.64 5.20
C GLY A 33 5.48 11.94 4.12
N LEU A 34 5.26 10.62 4.21
CA LEU A 34 4.31 9.93 3.37
C LEU A 34 2.88 10.20 3.85
N ASN A 35 1.97 10.41 2.90
CA ASN A 35 0.54 10.42 3.20
C ASN A 35 0.07 8.98 3.41
N THR A 36 -0.19 8.58 4.66
CA THR A 36 -0.58 7.22 5.03
C THR A 36 -2.00 7.16 5.57
N ALA A 37 -2.66 6.01 5.42
CA ALA A 37 -3.90 5.73 6.12
C ALA A 37 -3.71 5.89 7.64
N GLU A 38 -4.72 6.37 8.34
CA GLU A 38 -4.68 6.48 9.80
C GLU A 38 -4.74 5.10 10.43
N VAL A 39 -3.80 4.83 11.33
CA VAL A 39 -3.70 3.56 12.05
C VAL A 39 -3.68 3.76 13.55
N GLY A 40 -4.27 2.79 14.26
CA GLY A 40 -4.25 2.69 15.72
C GLY A 40 -4.13 1.25 16.15
N ILE A 41 -3.67 1.02 17.38
CA ILE A 41 -3.66 -0.29 18.01
C ILE A 41 -4.61 -0.27 19.21
N LYS A 42 -5.38 -1.33 19.35
CA LYS A 42 -6.13 -1.64 20.56
C LYS A 42 -5.86 -3.07 20.98
N LYS A 43 -5.83 -3.28 22.28
CA LYS A 43 -5.74 -4.62 22.85
C LYS A 43 -7.15 -5.14 23.12
N PHE A 44 -7.46 -6.31 22.59
CA PHE A 44 -8.66 -7.05 22.88
C PHE A 44 -8.24 -8.34 23.57
N ASP A 45 -8.60 -8.46 24.83
CA ASP A 45 -8.12 -9.51 25.72
C ASP A 45 -6.58 -9.56 25.72
N THR A 46 -5.97 -10.61 25.22
CA THR A 46 -4.52 -10.79 25.15
C THR A 46 -3.92 -10.37 23.80
N GLN A 47 -4.74 -10.10 22.76
CA GLN A 47 -4.29 -9.86 21.41
C GLN A 47 -4.27 -8.37 21.04
N ASN A 48 -3.21 -7.94 20.34
CA ASN A 48 -3.17 -6.65 19.69
C ASN A 48 -3.95 -6.71 18.38
N VAL A 49 -4.76 -5.68 18.12
CA VAL A 49 -5.52 -5.54 16.88
C VAL A 49 -5.18 -4.21 16.25
N LEU A 50 -4.76 -4.23 15.00
CA LEU A 50 -4.54 -3.03 14.21
C LEU A 50 -5.86 -2.54 13.63
N PHE A 51 -6.13 -1.27 13.85
CA PHE A 51 -7.23 -0.53 13.23
C PHE A 51 -6.66 0.31 12.10
N VAL A 52 -7.14 0.09 10.89
CA VAL A 52 -6.82 0.94 9.74
C VAL A 52 -8.08 1.67 9.34
N LYS A 53 -8.07 3.00 9.46
CA LYS A 53 -9.20 3.82 9.01
C LYS A 53 -9.24 3.84 7.48
N ARG A 54 -10.38 3.50 6.92
CA ARG A 54 -10.58 3.49 5.48
C ARG A 54 -10.66 4.92 4.94
N PHE A 55 -9.71 5.28 4.09
CA PHE A 55 -9.66 6.58 3.42
C PHE A 55 -10.71 6.72 2.30
N ASP A 56 -11.24 5.59 1.82
CA ASP A 56 -12.29 5.51 0.80
C ASP A 56 -13.71 5.55 1.41
N ARG A 57 -13.81 5.89 2.69
CA ARG A 57 -15.08 6.02 3.43
C ARG A 57 -15.13 7.34 4.19
N GLU A 58 -16.24 8.03 4.04
CA GLU A 58 -16.52 9.28 4.76
C GLU A 58 -17.80 9.13 5.53
N LEU A 59 -17.72 9.28 6.86
CA LEU A 59 -18.87 9.22 7.74
C LEU A 59 -19.53 10.60 7.78
N LEU A 60 -20.75 10.68 7.32
CA LEU A 60 -21.60 11.85 7.49
C LEU A 60 -22.58 11.60 8.64
N ILE A 61 -22.76 12.62 9.47
CA ILE A 61 -23.76 12.63 10.54
C ILE A 61 -24.74 13.75 10.17
N ASN A 62 -25.99 13.39 9.97
CA ASN A 62 -27.03 14.36 9.68
C ASN A 62 -27.46 15.09 10.95
N GLU A 63 -28.22 16.19 10.82
CA GLU A 63 -28.74 17.00 11.96
C GLU A 63 -29.65 16.19 12.89
N ASP A 64 -30.33 15.18 12.39
CA ASP A 64 -31.16 14.23 13.13
C ASP A 64 -30.37 13.10 13.82
N GLY A 65 -29.01 13.09 13.70
CA GLY A 65 -28.15 12.08 14.26
C GLY A 65 -28.05 10.79 13.44
N ALA A 66 -28.68 10.73 12.27
CA ALA A 66 -28.55 9.57 11.37
C ALA A 66 -27.18 9.52 10.72
N PHE A 67 -26.65 8.30 10.57
CA PHE A 67 -25.32 8.07 9.96
C PHE A 67 -25.46 7.67 8.50
N LYS A 68 -24.62 8.28 7.66
CA LYS A 68 -24.42 7.85 6.27
C LYS A 68 -22.93 7.69 5.98
N VAL A 69 -22.56 6.58 5.38
CA VAL A 69 -21.18 6.35 4.91
C VAL A 69 -21.13 6.57 3.42
N LEU A 70 -20.41 7.59 2.99
CA LEU A 70 -20.09 7.81 1.58
C LEU A 70 -18.91 6.95 1.18
N LYS A 71 -19.02 6.33 0.00
CA LYS A 71 -17.94 5.53 -0.62
C LYS A 71 -17.28 6.38 -1.70
N LYS A 72 -15.96 6.60 -1.59
CA LYS A 72 -15.16 7.22 -2.66
C LYS A 72 -14.74 6.13 -3.63
N HIS A 73 -14.78 6.42 -4.92
CA HIS A 73 -14.31 5.47 -5.93
C HIS A 73 -12.79 5.42 -5.91
N ILE A 74 -12.24 4.22 -5.77
CA ILE A 74 -10.80 3.95 -5.83
C ILE A 74 -10.53 2.78 -6.75
N ILE A 75 -9.36 2.80 -7.37
CA ILE A 75 -8.78 1.68 -8.12
C ILE A 75 -7.38 1.40 -7.60
N ASP A 76 -6.94 0.16 -7.61
CA ASP A 76 -5.57 -0.22 -7.25
C ASP A 76 -4.62 -0.19 -8.46
N GLY A 77 -3.31 -0.41 -8.21
CA GLY A 77 -2.30 -0.39 -9.26
C GLY A 77 -2.49 -1.48 -10.32
N CYS A 78 -3.05 -2.65 -10.00
CA CYS A 78 -3.41 -3.64 -11.02
C CYS A 78 -4.51 -3.11 -11.93
N GLN A 79 -5.55 -2.52 -11.34
CA GLN A 79 -6.68 -1.97 -12.11
C GLN A 79 -6.28 -0.80 -13.00
N ILE A 80 -5.36 0.09 -12.55
CA ILE A 80 -4.88 1.20 -13.38
C ILE A 80 -4.01 0.73 -14.54
N LEU A 81 -3.31 -0.42 -14.37
CA LEU A 81 -2.47 -1.05 -15.40
C LEU A 81 -3.24 -2.05 -16.27
N ASP A 82 -4.55 -2.22 -16.04
CA ASP A 82 -5.40 -3.20 -16.71
C ASP A 82 -4.90 -4.65 -16.57
N LEU A 83 -4.46 -5.00 -15.35
CA LEU A 83 -3.89 -6.30 -15.02
C LEU A 83 -4.84 -7.13 -14.16
N ASP A 84 -4.86 -8.43 -14.39
CA ASP A 84 -5.51 -9.39 -13.48
C ASP A 84 -4.82 -9.41 -12.12
N VAL A 85 -5.57 -9.78 -11.07
CA VAL A 85 -5.06 -9.87 -9.68
C VAL A 85 -3.89 -10.84 -9.55
N SER A 86 -3.84 -11.90 -10.34
CA SER A 86 -2.75 -12.88 -10.37
C SER A 86 -1.43 -12.28 -10.86
N MET A 87 -1.50 -11.15 -11.59
CA MET A 87 -0.37 -10.42 -12.17
C MET A 87 0.15 -9.29 -11.28
N LYS A 88 -0.20 -9.26 -10.00
CA LYS A 88 0.16 -8.18 -9.07
C LYS A 88 1.66 -8.04 -8.76
N TYR A 89 2.45 -9.09 -9.02
CA TYR A 89 3.90 -9.12 -8.88
C TYR A 89 4.58 -8.96 -10.24
N GLU A 90 5.71 -8.25 -10.28
CA GLU A 90 6.48 -8.09 -11.51
C GLU A 90 7.13 -9.41 -11.96
N LYS A 91 7.59 -10.25 -11.01
CA LYS A 91 8.15 -11.56 -11.28
C LYS A 91 7.03 -12.60 -11.37
N VAL A 92 6.60 -12.94 -12.57
CA VAL A 92 5.53 -13.92 -12.79
C VAL A 92 6.08 -15.33 -12.98
N TYR A 93 7.18 -15.49 -13.77
CA TYR A 93 7.91 -16.74 -14.01
C TYR A 93 9.41 -16.44 -14.16
N ALA A 94 10.26 -17.48 -14.12
CA ALA A 94 11.71 -17.36 -14.07
C ALA A 94 12.33 -16.40 -15.12
N ASP A 95 11.73 -16.29 -16.31
CA ASP A 95 12.23 -15.47 -17.43
C ASP A 95 11.24 -14.43 -17.94
N PHE A 96 10.08 -14.25 -17.27
CA PHE A 96 9.05 -13.30 -17.69
C PHE A 96 8.83 -12.22 -16.64
N ARG A 97 9.13 -10.97 -17.02
CA ARG A 97 8.80 -9.77 -16.20
C ARG A 97 7.42 -9.26 -16.58
N GLY A 98 6.55 -9.17 -15.58
CA GLY A 98 5.20 -8.64 -15.74
C GLY A 98 5.17 -7.12 -15.81
N GLU A 99 3.98 -6.60 -16.11
CA GLU A 99 3.76 -5.16 -16.23
C GLU A 99 3.45 -4.46 -14.90
N ALA A 100 3.29 -5.21 -13.80
CA ALA A 100 3.14 -4.67 -12.45
C ALA A 100 4.49 -4.19 -11.91
N ASN A 101 5.05 -3.13 -12.48
CA ASN A 101 6.37 -2.59 -12.16
C ASN A 101 6.31 -1.09 -11.86
N PHE A 102 7.38 -0.56 -11.25
CA PHE A 102 7.45 0.86 -10.88
C PHE A 102 7.37 1.77 -12.11
N LYS A 103 8.02 1.40 -13.23
CA LYS A 103 7.97 2.20 -14.46
C LYS A 103 6.54 2.45 -14.91
N ASN A 104 5.73 1.40 -15.01
CA ASN A 104 4.34 1.51 -15.45
C ASN A 104 3.48 2.27 -14.41
N LEU A 105 3.73 2.08 -13.11
CA LEU A 105 3.09 2.89 -12.07
C LEU A 105 3.45 4.37 -12.17
N PHE A 106 4.71 4.74 -12.47
CA PHE A 106 5.10 6.12 -12.74
C PHE A 106 4.43 6.68 -14.01
N GLU A 107 4.34 5.88 -15.06
CA GLU A 107 3.68 6.26 -16.31
C GLU A 107 2.17 6.50 -16.11
N SER A 108 1.50 5.77 -15.22
CA SER A 108 0.09 5.97 -14.88
C SER A 108 -0.21 7.37 -14.34
N SER A 109 0.82 8.07 -13.83
CA SER A 109 0.70 9.47 -13.39
C SER A 109 0.29 10.42 -14.51
N LYS A 110 0.38 10.02 -15.79
CA LYS A 110 -0.15 10.77 -16.93
C LYS A 110 -1.66 11.00 -16.85
N LEU A 111 -2.37 10.08 -16.18
CA LEU A 111 -3.81 10.14 -15.95
C LEU A 111 -4.20 11.00 -14.74
N SER A 112 -3.21 11.58 -14.07
CA SER A 112 -3.41 12.28 -12.81
C SER A 112 -3.71 13.75 -12.97
N THR A 113 -4.51 14.29 -12.06
CA THR A 113 -4.80 15.73 -11.95
C THR A 113 -3.52 16.54 -11.71
N ASN A 114 -2.64 16.05 -10.83
CA ASN A 114 -1.31 16.61 -10.57
C ASN A 114 -0.24 15.54 -10.81
N LYS A 115 0.29 15.52 -12.03
CA LYS A 115 1.26 14.52 -12.50
C LYS A 115 2.55 14.51 -11.66
N ILE A 116 3.07 15.69 -11.33
CA ILE A 116 4.33 15.83 -10.60
C ILE A 116 4.15 15.33 -9.17
N LEU A 117 3.10 15.75 -8.48
CA LEU A 117 2.82 15.32 -7.12
C LEU A 117 2.59 13.81 -7.02
N ASN A 118 1.84 13.24 -7.97
CA ASN A 118 1.61 11.80 -7.97
C ASN A 118 2.89 11.01 -8.23
N LYS A 119 3.75 11.44 -9.18
CA LYS A 119 5.07 10.83 -9.38
C LYS A 119 5.92 10.91 -8.11
N LEU A 120 5.96 12.06 -7.46
CA LEU A 120 6.72 12.24 -6.23
C LEU A 120 6.20 11.33 -5.10
N ASN A 121 4.89 11.19 -4.96
CA ASN A 121 4.29 10.31 -3.95
C ASN A 121 4.61 8.85 -4.23
N ILE A 122 4.51 8.39 -5.49
CA ILE A 122 4.89 7.02 -5.87
C ILE A 122 6.39 6.80 -5.60
N LEU A 123 7.27 7.74 -5.94
CA LEU A 123 8.70 7.64 -5.67
C LEU A 123 9.00 7.52 -4.17
N ARG A 124 8.38 8.36 -3.35
CA ARG A 124 8.52 8.28 -1.88
C ARG A 124 8.07 6.92 -1.34
N TRP A 125 6.96 6.41 -1.83
CA TRP A 125 6.45 5.09 -1.47
C TRP A 125 7.41 3.98 -1.89
N THR A 126 7.94 4.03 -3.11
CA THR A 126 8.93 3.08 -3.63
C THR A 126 10.18 3.05 -2.74
N LEU A 127 10.78 4.23 -2.49
CA LEU A 127 11.98 4.35 -1.66
C LEU A 127 11.73 3.93 -0.19
N PHE A 128 10.57 4.26 0.35
CA PHE A 128 10.23 3.85 1.71
C PHE A 128 10.12 2.33 1.82
N ASN A 129 9.46 1.66 0.87
CA ASN A 129 9.37 0.20 0.84
C ASN A 129 10.75 -0.48 0.70
N LEU A 130 11.66 0.11 -0.09
CA LEU A 130 13.06 -0.32 -0.15
C LEU A 130 13.71 -0.23 1.23
N CYS A 131 13.63 0.94 1.89
CA CYS A 131 14.28 1.18 3.18
C CYS A 131 13.79 0.27 4.30
N ILE A 132 12.50 -0.10 4.30
CA ILE A 132 11.92 -0.99 5.31
C ILE A 132 11.95 -2.48 4.90
N ASN A 133 12.54 -2.84 3.77
CA ASN A 133 12.53 -4.20 3.22
C ASN A 133 11.11 -4.79 3.14
N ASN A 134 10.18 -4.03 2.58
CA ASN A 134 8.83 -4.51 2.32
C ASN A 134 8.81 -5.33 1.03
N TYR A 135 9.13 -6.60 1.11
CA TYR A 135 9.19 -7.51 -0.04
C TYR A 135 7.82 -7.81 -0.66
N ASP A 136 6.72 -7.46 0.02
CA ASP A 136 5.35 -7.65 -0.48
C ASP A 136 4.72 -6.35 -1.02
N ALA A 137 5.52 -5.33 -1.32
CA ALA A 137 5.03 -4.07 -1.89
C ALA A 137 4.69 -4.23 -3.38
N HIS A 138 3.58 -4.91 -3.68
CA HIS A 138 3.10 -5.19 -5.04
C HIS A 138 2.11 -4.12 -5.55
N ALA A 139 1.72 -4.21 -6.84
CA ALA A 139 0.86 -3.22 -7.49
C ALA A 139 -0.48 -2.97 -6.78
N LYS A 140 -1.05 -3.96 -6.07
CA LYS A 140 -2.29 -3.76 -5.30
C LYS A 140 -2.12 -2.99 -3.99
N ASN A 141 -0.88 -2.73 -3.54
CA ASN A 141 -0.61 -1.96 -2.32
C ASN A 141 -0.54 -0.44 -2.59
N VAL A 142 -0.76 -0.02 -3.81
CA VAL A 142 -0.96 1.38 -4.18
C VAL A 142 -2.34 1.55 -4.79
N SER A 143 -3.07 2.59 -4.37
CA SER A 143 -4.41 2.89 -4.86
C SER A 143 -4.56 4.35 -5.26
N PHE A 144 -5.56 4.62 -6.06
CA PHE A 144 -5.83 5.94 -6.62
C PHE A 144 -7.31 6.28 -6.45
N PHE A 145 -7.61 7.48 -5.99
CA PHE A 145 -8.95 8.05 -6.09
C PHE A 145 -9.27 8.36 -7.56
N VAL A 146 -10.47 8.00 -7.98
CA VAL A 146 -10.99 8.34 -9.29
C VAL A 146 -11.84 9.60 -9.17
N ASN A 147 -11.34 10.71 -9.67
CA ASN A 147 -12.00 12.01 -9.65
C ASN A 147 -12.43 12.44 -11.07
N LYS A 148 -13.39 13.36 -11.18
CA LYS A 148 -13.85 13.90 -12.48
C LYS A 148 -12.71 14.52 -13.32
N LYS A 149 -11.63 14.98 -12.67
CA LYS A 149 -10.48 15.64 -13.31
C LYS A 149 -9.29 14.71 -13.55
N GLY A 150 -9.36 13.45 -13.13
CA GLY A 150 -8.27 12.49 -13.23
C GLY A 150 -8.03 11.72 -11.94
N LEU A 151 -6.90 11.06 -11.88
CA LEU A 151 -6.53 10.20 -10.75
C LEU A 151 -5.68 10.96 -9.72
N GLU A 152 -5.76 10.52 -8.48
CA GLU A 152 -4.96 11.03 -7.37
C GLU A 152 -4.50 9.87 -6.49
N VAL A 153 -3.20 9.79 -6.18
CA VAL A 153 -2.69 8.75 -5.27
C VAL A 153 -3.39 8.84 -3.92
N SER A 154 -3.95 7.73 -3.47
CA SER A 154 -4.59 7.62 -2.16
C SER A 154 -3.54 7.60 -1.03
N PRO A 155 -3.93 7.75 0.24
CA PRO A 155 -3.05 7.45 1.35
C PRO A 155 -2.49 6.03 1.24
N PHE A 156 -1.19 5.85 1.52
CA PHE A 156 -0.53 4.55 1.49
C PHE A 156 -0.94 3.69 2.70
N TYR A 157 -0.92 2.39 2.50
CA TYR A 157 -1.34 1.38 3.47
C TYR A 157 -0.50 0.11 3.32
N ASP A 158 -0.63 -0.81 4.28
CA ASP A 158 0.01 -2.13 4.20
C ASP A 158 1.54 -2.06 4.10
N LEU A 159 2.14 -1.13 4.87
CA LEU A 159 3.58 -0.95 4.96
C LEU A 159 4.12 -1.83 6.08
N VAL A 160 4.92 -2.84 5.73
CA VAL A 160 5.40 -3.87 6.65
C VAL A 160 6.86 -4.19 6.35
N ASN A 161 7.70 -4.32 7.37
CA ASN A 161 9.03 -4.90 7.21
C ASN A 161 8.93 -6.43 7.12
N ILE A 162 8.97 -6.95 5.90
CA ILE A 162 8.85 -8.39 5.65
C ILE A 162 10.15 -9.15 5.96
N ALA A 163 11.30 -8.49 5.90
CA ALA A 163 12.59 -9.10 6.21
C ALA A 163 12.73 -9.60 7.67
N MET A 164 11.83 -9.19 8.57
CA MET A 164 11.81 -9.68 9.96
C MET A 164 11.37 -11.13 10.10
N TYR A 165 10.73 -11.71 9.07
CA TYR A 165 10.15 -13.06 9.17
C TYR A 165 11.07 -14.09 8.55
N PRO A 166 11.31 -15.22 9.24
CA PRO A 166 12.13 -16.32 8.72
C PRO A 166 11.45 -16.98 7.51
N ASN A 167 12.26 -17.57 6.65
CA ASN A 167 11.83 -18.33 5.47
C ASN A 167 11.14 -17.52 4.37
N ILE A 168 11.28 -16.19 4.37
CA ILE A 168 10.83 -15.34 3.27
C ILE A 168 12.00 -15.09 2.32
N GLN A 169 11.75 -15.17 1.02
CA GLN A 169 12.74 -14.82 0.00
C GLN A 169 13.02 -13.31 0.10
N ASN A 170 14.32 -12.95 0.06
CA ASN A 170 14.77 -11.56 0.09
C ASN A 170 14.63 -10.90 -1.30
N GLU A 171 13.47 -11.06 -1.92
CA GLU A 171 13.16 -10.52 -3.23
C GLU A 171 11.95 -9.57 -3.14
N PHE A 172 12.09 -8.40 -3.71
CA PHE A 172 11.00 -7.44 -3.80
C PHE A 172 9.92 -7.87 -4.81
N ALA A 173 8.70 -7.49 -4.56
CA ALA A 173 7.56 -7.72 -5.45
C ALA A 173 7.71 -7.05 -6.82
N MET A 174 8.42 -5.92 -6.86
CA MET A 174 8.78 -5.15 -8.04
C MET A 174 10.26 -4.82 -8.01
N ALA A 175 10.94 -4.88 -9.17
CA ALA A 175 12.38 -4.65 -9.29
C ALA A 175 12.75 -3.18 -9.08
N PHE A 176 13.93 -2.98 -8.49
CA PHE A 176 14.64 -1.70 -8.52
C PHE A 176 15.66 -1.78 -9.66
N GLY A 177 15.44 -0.99 -10.72
CA GLY A 177 16.15 -1.21 -11.97
C GLY A 177 15.85 -2.60 -12.54
N ASP A 178 16.86 -3.47 -12.59
CA ASP A 178 16.74 -4.87 -13.01
C ASP A 178 16.86 -5.87 -11.85
N GLU A 179 17.04 -5.37 -10.60
CA GLU A 179 17.34 -6.22 -9.46
C GLU A 179 16.14 -6.35 -8.51
N PHE A 180 15.86 -7.59 -8.14
CA PHE A 180 14.84 -7.94 -7.15
C PHE A 180 15.41 -8.23 -5.77
N VAL A 181 16.68 -8.66 -5.72
CA VAL A 181 17.31 -9.16 -4.48
C VAL A 181 17.85 -8.01 -3.66
N ALA A 182 17.34 -7.80 -2.45
CA ALA A 182 17.60 -6.63 -1.62
C ALA A 182 19.10 -6.31 -1.42
N ASN A 183 19.94 -7.31 -1.21
CA ASN A 183 21.38 -7.11 -0.96
C ASN A 183 22.22 -6.87 -2.22
N LYS A 184 21.60 -6.89 -3.39
CA LYS A 184 22.25 -6.60 -4.69
C LYS A 184 21.88 -5.22 -5.23
N ILE A 185 20.84 -4.58 -4.67
CA ILE A 185 20.42 -3.26 -5.11
C ILE A 185 21.48 -2.23 -4.75
N GLY A 186 21.98 -1.51 -5.74
CA GLY A 186 22.97 -0.46 -5.63
C GLY A 186 22.40 0.95 -5.86
N ALA A 187 23.26 1.95 -5.82
CA ALA A 187 22.85 3.36 -5.99
C ALA A 187 22.43 3.73 -7.42
N PHE A 188 22.64 2.83 -8.38
CA PHE A 188 22.38 3.06 -9.81
C PHE A 188 21.23 2.19 -10.36
N ASP A 189 20.56 1.40 -9.49
CA ASP A 189 19.41 0.55 -9.82
C ASP A 189 18.03 1.24 -9.68
#